data_9a43654d4bf6698bf64eff92486262e7
#
_entry.id   9a43654d4bf6698bf64eff92486262e7
#
_cell.length_a   1.000
_cell.length_b   1.000
_cell.length_c   1.000
_cell.angle_alpha   90.00
_cell.angle_beta   90.00
_cell.angle_gamma   90.00
#
_symmetry.space_group_name_H-M   'P 1'
#
loop_
_entity.id
_entity.type
_entity.pdbx_description
1 polymer ?
#
loop_
_entity_poly.entity_id
_entity_poly.type
_entity_poly.pdbx_seq_one_letter_code
_entity_poly.pdbx_strand_id
1 'polypeptide(L)'
;MAFIRDFEIASTGMVVSNAYHVINGVNVEKRIVPFENAGGNWDHDPLKGSTGYAASIFISVYSSKQARDDMKKPVGVINDAMPEKPVKLRFIFDASSSDSSLVQAYNYLKTTEYYSSATED
;
A
#
# COMPACT_ATOMS: atom_id res chain seq x y z
N MET A 1 12.93 -1.34 6.00
CA MET A 1 11.54 -0.98 6.36
C MET A 1 10.57 -2.04 5.87
N ALA A 2 9.84 -2.63 6.77
CA ALA A 2 8.83 -3.63 6.46
C ALA A 2 7.84 -3.74 7.61
N PHE A 3 6.72 -4.43 7.37
CA PHE A 3 5.74 -4.74 8.40
C PHE A 3 5.63 -6.24 8.57
N ILE A 4 5.48 -6.68 9.80
CA ILE A 4 5.27 -8.10 10.12
C ILE A 4 3.86 -8.24 10.70
N ARG A 5 3.02 -8.99 10.00
CA ARG A 5 1.68 -9.33 10.46
C ARG A 5 1.17 -10.55 9.70
N ASP A 6 0.13 -11.17 10.24
CA ASP A 6 -0.50 -12.30 9.56
C ASP A 6 -1.11 -11.87 8.22
N PHE A 7 -1.04 -12.75 7.24
CA PHE A 7 -1.58 -12.52 5.91
C PHE A 7 -2.44 -13.69 5.47
N GLU A 8 -3.69 -13.41 5.10
CA GLU A 8 -4.60 -14.42 4.57
C GLU A 8 -4.47 -14.48 3.04
N ILE A 9 -4.22 -15.68 2.52
CA ILE A 9 -4.20 -15.92 1.07
C ILE A 9 -5.66 -16.08 0.62
N ALA A 10 -6.18 -15.10 -0.11
CA ALA A 10 -7.59 -15.02 -0.47
C ALA A 10 -8.09 -16.24 -1.22
N SER A 11 -7.27 -16.82 -2.10
CA SER A 11 -7.67 -17.96 -2.93
C SER A 11 -7.87 -19.26 -2.14
N THR A 12 -7.20 -19.41 -0.99
CA THR A 12 -7.23 -20.64 -0.20
C THR A 12 -7.76 -20.47 1.21
N GLY A 13 -7.84 -19.24 1.70
CA GLY A 13 -8.17 -18.94 3.09
C GLY A 13 -7.06 -19.28 4.08
N MET A 14 -5.89 -19.73 3.59
CA MET A 14 -4.76 -20.04 4.46
C MET A 14 -4.16 -18.76 5.04
N VAL A 15 -3.78 -18.82 6.31
CA VAL A 15 -3.14 -17.69 7.00
C VAL A 15 -1.65 -17.98 7.14
N VAL A 16 -0.84 -17.04 6.65
CA VAL A 16 0.62 -17.05 6.87
C VAL A 16 0.90 -16.21 8.10
N SER A 17 1.32 -16.85 9.18
CA SER A 17 1.61 -16.16 10.45
C SER A 17 2.89 -15.35 10.32
N ASN A 18 2.88 -14.14 10.85
CA ASN A 18 4.04 -13.23 10.86
C ASN A 18 4.66 -13.05 9.47
N ALA A 19 3.83 -12.91 8.48
CA ALA A 19 4.30 -12.67 7.12
C ALA A 19 5.04 -11.33 7.02
N TYR A 20 6.00 -11.26 6.12
CA TYR A 20 6.87 -10.10 5.93
C TYR A 20 6.37 -9.26 4.75
N HIS A 21 5.82 -8.09 5.06
CA HIS A 21 5.21 -7.17 4.09
C HIS A 21 6.20 -6.09 3.71
N VAL A 22 6.55 -6.01 2.44
CA VAL A 22 7.53 -5.04 1.92
C VAL A 22 6.88 -4.19 0.85
N ILE A 23 7.06 -2.88 0.93
CA ILE A 23 6.67 -2.01 -0.18
C ILE A 23 7.61 -2.31 -1.35
N ASN A 24 7.03 -2.78 -2.43
CA ASN A 24 7.72 -3.17 -3.65
C ASN A 24 7.83 -2.01 -4.63
N GLY A 25 6.90 -1.07 -4.58
CA GLY A 25 6.92 0.11 -5.44
C GLY A 25 5.94 1.16 -4.99
N VAL A 26 6.21 2.40 -5.38
CA VAL A 26 5.32 3.53 -5.17
C VAL A 26 5.25 4.30 -6.48
N ASN A 27 4.05 4.47 -7.01
CA ASN A 27 3.82 5.23 -8.23
C ASN A 27 3.19 6.57 -7.88
N VAL A 28 3.85 7.67 -8.26
CA VAL A 28 3.39 9.03 -7.98
C VAL A 28 2.91 9.67 -9.26
N GLU A 29 1.67 10.15 -9.25
CA GLU A 29 1.05 10.78 -10.39
C GLU A 29 0.49 12.15 -10.00
N LYS A 30 0.58 13.13 -10.91
CA LYS A 30 -0.04 14.41 -10.71
C LYS A 30 -1.52 14.35 -11.05
N ARG A 31 -2.36 14.87 -10.16
CA ARG A 31 -3.80 14.99 -10.40
C ARG A 31 -4.06 16.31 -11.10
N ILE A 32 -4.37 16.23 -12.40
CA ILE A 32 -4.51 17.41 -13.25
C ILE A 32 -5.94 17.69 -13.66
N VAL A 33 -6.87 16.77 -13.41
CA VAL A 33 -8.27 16.91 -13.81
C VAL A 33 -9.11 17.26 -12.58
N PRO A 34 -9.87 18.36 -12.62
CA PRO A 34 -10.84 18.65 -11.57
C PRO A 34 -11.82 17.50 -11.43
N PHE A 35 -11.95 16.98 -10.22
CA PHE A 35 -12.73 15.77 -10.00
C PHE A 35 -14.21 15.92 -10.37
N GLU A 36 -14.77 17.09 -10.19
CA GLU A 36 -16.19 17.35 -10.48
C GLU A 36 -16.55 17.22 -11.96
N ASN A 37 -15.55 17.26 -12.82
CA ASN A 37 -15.74 17.14 -14.27
C ASN A 37 -15.38 15.76 -14.81
N ALA A 38 -14.87 14.88 -13.95
CA ALA A 38 -14.34 13.60 -14.41
C ALA A 38 -15.41 12.53 -14.64
N GLY A 39 -16.61 12.72 -14.11
CA GLY A 39 -17.65 11.68 -14.12
C GLY A 39 -17.24 10.44 -13.34
N GLY A 40 -18.14 9.63 -12.88
CA GLY A 40 -17.81 8.41 -12.18
C GLY A 40 -17.84 8.53 -10.66
N ASN A 41 -17.18 7.62 -9.97
CA ASN A 41 -17.35 7.40 -8.54
C ASN A 41 -16.37 8.19 -7.67
N TRP A 42 -16.29 9.47 -7.90
CA TRP A 42 -15.40 10.35 -7.14
C TRP A 42 -15.72 10.40 -5.64
N ASP A 43 -16.98 10.17 -5.28
CA ASP A 43 -17.38 10.16 -3.87
C ASP A 43 -16.71 9.08 -3.06
N HIS A 44 -16.24 8.02 -3.71
CA HIS A 44 -15.53 6.91 -3.08
C HIS A 44 -14.02 7.05 -3.14
N ASP A 45 -13.49 8.07 -3.82
CA ASP A 45 -12.04 8.31 -3.89
C ASP A 45 -11.59 9.07 -2.64
N PRO A 46 -10.68 8.50 -1.82
CA PRO A 46 -10.18 9.19 -0.64
C PRO A 46 -9.41 10.47 -0.96
N LEU A 47 -9.02 10.64 -2.23
CA LEU A 47 -8.29 11.82 -2.70
C LEU A 47 -9.20 12.84 -3.39
N LYS A 48 -10.51 12.70 -3.27
CA LYS A 48 -11.49 13.62 -3.83
C LYS A 48 -11.17 15.07 -3.47
N GLY A 49 -11.15 15.93 -4.46
CA GLY A 49 -10.84 17.35 -4.28
C GLY A 49 -9.35 17.69 -4.23
N SER A 50 -8.48 16.70 -4.22
CA SER A 50 -7.04 16.95 -4.27
C SER A 50 -6.61 17.33 -5.69
N THR A 51 -5.80 18.39 -5.79
CA THR A 51 -5.18 18.82 -7.05
C THR A 51 -3.68 18.57 -7.09
N GLY A 52 -3.11 18.06 -6.04
CA GLY A 52 -1.69 17.75 -5.93
C GLY A 52 -1.32 16.42 -6.54
N TYR A 53 -0.37 15.75 -5.91
CA TYR A 53 0.12 14.45 -6.36
C TYR A 53 -0.54 13.33 -5.57
N ALA A 54 -0.90 12.26 -6.27
CA ALA A 54 -1.39 11.04 -5.66
C ALA A 54 -0.33 9.96 -5.78
N ALA A 55 -0.21 9.12 -4.76
CA ALA A 55 0.71 7.99 -4.77
C ALA A 55 -0.06 6.69 -4.58
N SER A 56 0.33 5.66 -5.32
CA SER A 56 -0.20 4.31 -5.21
C SER A 56 0.90 3.38 -4.73
N ILE A 57 0.57 2.49 -3.80
CA ILE A 57 1.53 1.61 -3.14
C ILE A 57 1.35 0.18 -3.64
N PHE A 58 2.46 -0.50 -3.90
CA PHE A 58 2.50 -1.91 -4.25
C PHE A 58 3.27 -2.67 -3.17
N ILE A 59 2.64 -3.69 -2.60
CA ILE A 59 3.22 -4.45 -1.49
C ILE A 59 3.40 -5.91 -1.92
N SER A 60 4.57 -6.46 -1.65
CA SER A 60 4.84 -7.89 -1.76
C SER A 60 4.87 -8.50 -0.37
N VAL A 61 4.22 -9.64 -0.20
CA VAL A 61 4.13 -10.34 1.07
C VAL A 61 4.92 -11.65 0.96
N TYR A 62 5.89 -11.82 1.84
CA TYR A 62 6.72 -13.03 1.90
C TYR A 62 6.38 -13.83 3.15
N SER A 63 6.65 -15.13 3.12
CA SER A 63 6.39 -15.99 4.29
C SER A 63 7.23 -15.59 5.51
N SER A 64 8.40 -15.00 5.28
CA SER A 64 9.30 -14.51 6.32
C SER A 64 10.34 -13.55 5.72
N LYS A 65 11.06 -12.84 6.58
CA LYS A 65 12.22 -12.04 6.15
C LYS A 65 13.27 -12.92 5.47
N GLN A 66 13.52 -14.11 6.01
CA GLN A 66 14.48 -15.05 5.43
C GLN A 66 14.08 -15.48 4.02
N ALA A 67 12.80 -15.73 3.78
CA ALA A 67 12.29 -16.07 2.45
C ALA A 67 12.56 -14.95 1.44
N ARG A 68 12.37 -13.69 1.85
CA ARG A 68 12.69 -12.54 1.01
C ARG A 68 14.19 -12.47 0.71
N ASP A 69 15.01 -12.63 1.74
CA ASP A 69 16.48 -12.58 1.58
C ASP A 69 16.99 -13.70 0.70
N ASP A 70 16.34 -14.85 0.73
CA ASP A 70 16.66 -16.01 -0.12
C ASP A 70 16.04 -15.90 -1.52
N MET A 71 15.44 -14.77 -1.85
CA MET A 71 14.82 -14.51 -3.16
C MET A 71 13.69 -15.49 -3.51
N LYS A 72 12.96 -15.99 -2.51
CA LYS A 72 11.78 -16.82 -2.74
C LYS A 72 10.64 -15.96 -3.29
N LYS A 73 9.71 -16.60 -3.98
CA LYS A 73 8.53 -15.91 -4.50
C LYS A 73 7.65 -15.41 -3.35
N PRO A 74 7.02 -14.23 -3.48
CA PRO A 74 6.04 -13.78 -2.50
C PRO A 74 4.88 -14.78 -2.40
N VAL A 75 4.31 -14.90 -1.21
CA VAL A 75 3.08 -15.69 -1.00
C VAL A 75 1.84 -14.91 -1.43
N GLY A 76 1.97 -13.62 -1.65
CA GLY A 76 0.89 -12.77 -2.14
C GLY A 76 1.34 -11.35 -2.41
N VAL A 77 0.42 -10.57 -2.96
CA VAL A 77 0.62 -9.15 -3.23
C VAL A 77 -0.59 -8.38 -2.73
N ILE A 78 -0.39 -7.13 -2.36
CA ILE A 78 -1.46 -6.20 -2.04
C ILE A 78 -1.26 -4.99 -2.94
N ASN A 79 -2.24 -4.70 -3.80
CA ASN A 79 -2.18 -3.57 -4.70
C ASN A 79 -3.60 -3.07 -5.03
N ASP A 80 -3.66 -1.93 -5.71
CA ASP A 80 -4.92 -1.25 -5.99
C ASP A 80 -5.80 -1.98 -7.01
N ALA A 81 -5.23 -2.93 -7.76
CA ALA A 81 -5.98 -3.74 -8.72
C ALA A 81 -6.80 -4.86 -8.08
N MET A 82 -6.57 -5.16 -6.81
CA MET A 82 -7.32 -6.19 -6.10
C MET A 82 -8.76 -5.74 -5.87
N PRO A 83 -9.77 -6.59 -6.15
CA PRO A 83 -11.17 -6.23 -5.90
C PRO A 83 -11.46 -6.04 -4.41
N GLU A 84 -10.82 -6.84 -3.56
CA GLU A 84 -10.92 -6.69 -2.11
C GLU A 84 -9.52 -6.56 -1.54
N LYS A 85 -9.20 -5.36 -1.07
CA LYS A 85 -7.90 -5.09 -0.46
C LYS A 85 -8.08 -4.74 1.01
N PRO A 86 -7.18 -5.23 1.88
CA PRO A 86 -7.31 -5.03 3.32
C PRO A 86 -6.99 -3.61 3.76
N VAL A 87 -6.38 -2.81 2.89
CA VAL A 87 -5.91 -1.46 3.21
C VAL A 87 -6.02 -0.58 1.96
N LYS A 88 -6.29 0.70 2.16
CA LYS A 88 -6.24 1.68 1.07
C LYS A 88 -4.79 1.95 0.71
N LEU A 89 -4.49 1.87 -0.59
CA LEU A 89 -3.12 1.92 -1.10
C LEU A 89 -2.80 3.21 -1.83
N ARG A 90 -3.69 4.20 -1.76
CA ARG A 90 -3.48 5.52 -2.35
C ARG A 90 -3.46 6.57 -1.26
N PHE A 91 -2.54 7.50 -1.37
CA PHE A 91 -2.43 8.62 -0.43
C PHE A 91 -2.00 9.89 -1.17
N ILE A 92 -2.15 11.03 -0.50
CA ILE A 92 -1.70 12.32 -1.05
C ILE A 92 -0.20 12.45 -0.80
N PHE A 93 0.57 12.48 -1.90
CA PHE A 93 2.01 12.66 -1.83
C PHE A 93 2.36 14.13 -1.61
N ASP A 94 3.21 14.41 -0.63
CA ASP A 94 3.70 15.76 -0.36
C ASP A 94 4.98 16.04 -1.15
N ALA A 95 4.83 16.75 -2.25
CA ALA A 95 5.97 17.08 -3.12
C ALA A 95 6.93 18.10 -2.49
N SER A 96 6.49 18.81 -1.46
CA SER A 96 7.34 19.78 -0.75
C SER A 96 8.17 19.18 0.37
N SER A 97 7.87 17.95 0.76
CA SER A 97 8.59 17.24 1.81
C SER A 97 9.96 16.75 1.29
N SER A 98 10.93 16.72 2.19
CA SER A 98 12.24 16.10 1.92
C SER A 98 12.19 14.56 1.96
N ASP A 99 11.12 13.98 2.50
CA ASP A 99 10.95 12.53 2.55
C ASP A 99 10.68 11.97 1.15
N SER A 100 11.31 10.85 0.84
CA SER A 100 11.07 10.14 -0.42
C SER A 100 9.65 9.58 -0.48
N SER A 101 9.21 9.22 -1.68
CA SER A 101 7.90 8.57 -1.85
C SER A 101 7.80 7.28 -1.03
N LEU A 102 8.89 6.53 -0.91
CA LEU A 102 8.92 5.30 -0.13
C LEU A 102 8.71 5.59 1.37
N VAL A 103 9.42 6.59 1.92
CA VAL A 103 9.28 6.97 3.32
C VAL A 103 7.86 7.47 3.59
N GLN A 104 7.31 8.30 2.72
CA GLN A 104 5.94 8.78 2.86
C GLN A 104 4.93 7.64 2.81
N ALA A 105 5.16 6.64 1.95
CA ALA A 105 4.30 5.46 1.85
C ALA A 105 4.31 4.66 3.17
N TYR A 106 5.47 4.39 3.74
CA TYR A 106 5.56 3.70 5.02
C TYR A 106 4.87 4.50 6.14
N ASN A 107 5.08 5.80 6.19
CA ASN A 107 4.44 6.66 7.19
C ASN A 107 2.92 6.65 7.04
N TYR A 108 2.42 6.67 5.81
CA TYR A 108 0.99 6.55 5.55
C TYR A 108 0.44 5.20 6.04
N LEU A 109 1.11 4.10 5.68
CA LEU A 109 0.63 2.75 6.05
C LEU A 109 0.57 2.55 7.56
N LYS A 110 1.49 3.16 8.32
CA LYS A 110 1.46 3.10 9.78
C LYS A 110 0.19 3.70 10.37
N THR A 111 -0.46 4.62 9.67
CA THR A 111 -1.71 5.25 10.12
C THR A 111 -2.94 4.41 9.81
N THR A 112 -2.81 3.39 8.97
CA THR A 112 -3.92 2.54 8.58
C THR A 112 -4.22 1.51 9.67
N GLU A 113 -5.50 1.13 9.81
CA GLU A 113 -5.90 0.13 10.78
C GLU A 113 -5.18 -1.20 10.55
N TYR A 114 -5.01 -1.57 9.29
CA TYR A 114 -4.39 -2.84 8.92
C TYR A 114 -2.95 -2.97 9.41
N TYR A 115 -2.15 -1.92 9.33
CA TYR A 115 -0.74 -1.95 9.73
C TYR A 115 -0.44 -1.29 11.07
N SER A 116 -1.41 -0.63 11.69
CA SER A 116 -1.16 0.05 12.98
C SER A 116 -0.75 -0.90 14.10
N SER A 117 -1.20 -2.15 14.03
CA SER A 117 -0.87 -3.20 15.00
C SER A 117 0.29 -4.10 14.55
N ALA A 118 0.83 -3.88 13.35
CA ALA A 118 1.93 -4.68 12.84
C ALA A 118 3.25 -4.35 13.52
N THR A 119 4.13 -5.34 13.59
CA THR A 119 5.50 -5.11 14.04
C THR A 119 6.30 -4.52 12.88
N GLU A 120 7.04 -3.47 13.15
CA GLU A 120 7.93 -2.86 12.15
C GLU A 120 9.32 -3.51 12.21
N ASP A 121 9.90 -3.67 11.04
CA ASP A 121 11.26 -4.19 10.91
C ASP A 121 12.22 -3.12 10.35
#